data_5e8eddf024ce57ea6eee8983a7aea915
#
_entry.id   5e8eddf024ce57ea6eee8983a7aea915
#
_cell.length_a   1.000
_cell.length_b   1.000
_cell.length_c   1.000
_cell.angle_alpha   90.00
_cell.angle_beta   90.00
_cell.angle_gamma   90.00
#
_symmetry.space_group_name_H-M   'P 1'
#
loop_
_entity.id
_entity.type
_entity.pdbx_description
1 polymer ?
#
loop_
_entity_poly.entity_id
_entity_poly.type
_entity_poly.pdbx_seq_one_letter_code
_entity_poly.pdbx_strand_id
1 'polypeptide(L)'
;MKKAAMLLALALALMTGVPALAQDEGAIVQSSCNIVQSGEYVLVYCFAQVHNQSDQTICLDEGVLHLMSGEESLAENRVSRLWPPFLAPGADGYLFDIVSLEPGGGIPAVTGLQYDVGYMTVNPAYAGQALEAQARIELNDVTGRMSVVCEITNPTDEAAFGASAAFGLYTDAGQMVCADGMRLQDIGIPAGGSVMVRFDIEEELTEQWRSYDALPTQVRAGAMFSANED
;
A
#
# COMPACT_ATOMS: atom_id res chain seq x y z
N MET A 1 -5.92 -36.07 17.25
CA MET A 1 -5.91 -35.77 15.81
C MET A 1 -4.89 -34.64 15.64
N LYS A 2 -3.74 -34.94 15.05
CA LYS A 2 -2.63 -34.00 14.90
C LYS A 2 -2.97 -33.05 13.76
N LYS A 3 -3.14 -31.75 14.05
CA LYS A 3 -3.21 -30.70 13.03
C LYS A 3 -1.81 -30.62 12.42
N ALA A 4 -1.69 -31.02 11.16
CA ALA A 4 -0.49 -30.78 10.39
C ALA A 4 -0.43 -29.27 10.13
N ALA A 5 0.46 -28.59 10.81
CA ALA A 5 0.85 -27.24 10.46
C ALA A 5 1.61 -27.33 9.13
N MET A 6 0.97 -26.93 8.06
CA MET A 6 1.60 -26.82 6.75
C MET A 6 2.47 -25.56 6.77
N LEU A 7 3.79 -25.76 6.81
CA LEU A 7 4.77 -24.68 6.69
C LEU A 7 4.65 -24.05 5.31
N LEU A 8 4.16 -22.83 5.27
CA LEU A 8 4.17 -22.03 4.06
C LEU A 8 5.52 -21.31 3.99
N ALA A 9 6.27 -21.58 2.95
CA ALA A 9 7.52 -20.87 2.69
C ALA A 9 7.20 -19.43 2.25
N LEU A 10 7.65 -18.44 3.01
CA LEU A 10 7.64 -17.03 2.64
C LEU A 10 8.66 -16.85 1.52
N ALA A 11 8.19 -16.77 0.28
CA ALA A 11 9.01 -16.26 -0.81
C ALA A 11 9.04 -14.73 -0.70
N LEU A 12 9.95 -14.20 0.11
CA LEU A 12 10.30 -12.78 0.09
C LEU A 12 11.10 -12.56 -1.20
N ALA A 13 10.41 -12.33 -2.31
CA ALA A 13 11.06 -12.02 -3.57
C ALA A 13 11.64 -10.60 -3.47
N LEU A 14 12.94 -10.53 -3.20
CA LEU A 14 13.74 -9.32 -3.44
C LEU A 14 13.79 -9.09 -4.95
N MET A 15 12.86 -8.31 -5.46
CA MET A 15 13.01 -7.75 -6.80
C MET A 15 13.87 -6.49 -6.70
N THR A 16 15.16 -6.65 -6.98
CA THR A 16 15.97 -5.53 -7.47
C THR A 16 15.35 -5.11 -8.79
N GLY A 17 14.82 -3.88 -8.84
CA GLY A 17 14.08 -3.38 -9.98
C GLY A 17 14.76 -3.66 -11.31
N VAL A 18 14.07 -4.39 -12.17
CA VAL A 18 14.37 -4.34 -13.60
C VAL A 18 14.02 -2.91 -14.02
N PRO A 19 14.92 -2.16 -14.64
CA PRO A 19 14.58 -0.82 -15.11
C PRO A 19 13.47 -0.95 -16.13
N ALA A 20 12.26 -0.57 -15.76
CA ALA A 20 11.18 -0.33 -16.70
C ALA A 20 11.69 0.73 -17.68
N LEU A 21 11.56 0.47 -18.95
CA LEU A 21 11.88 1.43 -20.00
C LEU A 21 11.09 2.69 -19.73
N ALA A 22 11.82 3.75 -19.50
CA ALA A 22 11.42 5.09 -19.16
C ALA A 22 10.04 5.52 -19.66
N GLN A 23 9.16 5.82 -18.72
CA GLN A 23 8.42 7.07 -18.76
C GLN A 23 8.67 7.77 -17.42
N ASP A 24 9.12 8.99 -17.49
CA ASP A 24 9.90 9.73 -16.47
C ASP A 24 9.09 10.23 -15.27
N GLU A 25 7.94 9.68 -14.92
CA GLU A 25 7.02 10.34 -13.99
C GLU A 25 6.94 9.63 -12.64
N GLY A 26 6.72 8.32 -12.61
CA GLY A 26 6.64 7.54 -11.35
C GLY A 26 7.35 6.20 -11.47
N ALA A 27 7.99 5.75 -10.42
CA ALA A 27 8.66 4.45 -10.38
C ALA A 27 8.16 3.60 -9.22
N ILE A 28 7.94 2.31 -9.48
CA ILE A 28 7.80 1.32 -8.43
C ILE A 28 9.19 1.09 -7.82
N VAL A 29 9.37 1.51 -6.58
CA VAL A 29 10.67 1.40 -5.88
C VAL A 29 10.76 0.17 -5.00
N GLN A 30 9.63 -0.34 -4.53
CA GLN A 30 9.51 -1.60 -3.81
C GLN A 30 8.17 -2.24 -4.11
N SER A 31 8.14 -3.58 -4.14
CA SER A 31 6.90 -4.34 -4.12
C SER A 31 7.03 -5.57 -3.23
N SER A 32 5.93 -6.02 -2.65
CA SER A 32 5.87 -7.21 -1.83
C SER A 32 4.50 -7.86 -1.89
N CYS A 33 4.41 -9.13 -1.57
CA CYS A 33 3.14 -9.80 -1.39
C CYS A 33 3.13 -10.69 -0.16
N ASN A 34 1.94 -10.89 0.39
CA ASN A 34 1.66 -11.88 1.42
C ASN A 34 0.60 -12.84 0.90
N ILE A 35 0.79 -14.12 1.11
CA ILE A 35 -0.11 -15.17 0.65
C ILE A 35 -0.82 -15.75 1.86
N VAL A 36 -2.14 -15.62 1.89
CA VAL A 36 -2.98 -16.07 2.99
C VAL A 36 -3.99 -17.10 2.47
N GLN A 37 -4.12 -18.22 3.15
CA GLN A 37 -5.19 -19.16 2.85
C GLN A 37 -6.40 -18.84 3.70
N SER A 38 -7.50 -18.46 3.04
CA SER A 38 -8.79 -18.16 3.67
C SER A 38 -9.84 -19.18 3.19
N GLY A 39 -10.09 -20.22 3.98
CA GLY A 39 -10.98 -21.32 3.60
C GLY A 39 -10.46 -22.08 2.38
N GLU A 40 -11.26 -22.08 1.30
CA GLU A 40 -10.90 -22.72 0.03
C GLU A 40 -10.12 -21.78 -0.92
N TYR A 41 -10.07 -20.48 -0.62
CA TYR A 41 -9.40 -19.48 -1.45
C TYR A 41 -7.99 -19.20 -0.98
N VAL A 42 -7.13 -18.83 -1.93
CA VAL A 42 -5.83 -18.27 -1.66
C VAL A 42 -5.90 -16.78 -1.99
N LEU A 43 -5.70 -15.94 -1.00
CA LEU A 43 -5.65 -14.50 -1.15
C LEU A 43 -4.19 -14.06 -1.21
N VAL A 44 -3.84 -13.29 -2.22
CA VAL A 44 -2.52 -12.67 -2.36
C VAL A 44 -2.70 -11.18 -2.17
N TYR A 45 -2.22 -10.68 -1.04
CA TYR A 45 -2.16 -9.25 -0.74
C TYR A 45 -0.92 -8.67 -1.40
N CYS A 46 -1.11 -7.78 -2.35
CA CYS A 46 -0.06 -7.22 -3.19
C CYS A 46 0.12 -5.74 -2.86
N PHE A 47 1.36 -5.33 -2.60
CA PHE A 47 1.69 -3.97 -2.21
C PHE A 47 2.82 -3.44 -3.09
N ALA A 48 2.75 -2.15 -3.44
CA ALA A 48 3.87 -1.48 -4.06
C ALA A 48 4.02 -0.05 -3.54
N GLN A 49 5.26 0.40 -3.40
CA GLN A 49 5.62 1.78 -3.17
C GLN A 49 5.96 2.44 -4.49
N VAL A 50 5.30 3.53 -4.77
CA VAL A 50 5.55 4.41 -5.93
C VAL A 50 6.30 5.63 -5.45
N HIS A 51 7.35 6.02 -6.15
CA HIS A 51 8.06 7.27 -5.94
C HIS A 51 7.89 8.17 -7.16
N ASN A 52 7.43 9.41 -6.96
CA ASN A 52 7.36 10.39 -8.02
C ASN A 52 8.75 10.98 -8.28
N GLN A 53 9.35 10.58 -9.40
CA GLN A 53 10.69 11.04 -9.81
C GLN A 53 10.65 12.31 -10.68
N SER A 54 9.45 12.73 -11.09
CA SER A 54 9.29 13.92 -11.93
C SER A 54 9.31 15.21 -11.11
N ASP A 55 9.38 16.33 -11.80
CA ASP A 55 9.24 17.67 -11.24
C ASP A 55 7.81 18.18 -11.19
N GLN A 56 6.83 17.32 -11.54
CA GLN A 56 5.41 17.64 -11.58
C GLN A 56 4.60 16.70 -10.67
N THR A 57 3.41 17.13 -10.27
CA THR A 57 2.49 16.26 -9.56
C THR A 57 1.91 15.23 -10.53
N ILE A 58 1.90 13.96 -10.11
CA ILE A 58 1.36 12.85 -10.89
C ILE A 58 0.18 12.18 -10.19
N CYS A 59 -0.64 11.50 -10.97
CA CYS A 59 -1.64 10.55 -10.49
C CYS A 59 -1.59 9.27 -11.34
N LEU A 60 -2.22 8.22 -10.84
CA LEU A 60 -2.38 6.97 -11.60
C LEU A 60 -3.33 7.22 -12.78
N ASP A 61 -2.90 6.85 -13.98
CA ASP A 61 -3.75 6.80 -15.18
C ASP A 61 -4.40 5.42 -15.30
N GLU A 62 -3.57 4.42 -15.58
CA GLU A 62 -4.01 3.03 -15.66
C GLU A 62 -2.93 2.11 -15.12
N GLY A 63 -3.31 0.89 -14.77
CA GLY A 63 -2.33 -0.09 -14.33
C GLY A 63 -2.86 -1.51 -14.33
N VAL A 64 -1.93 -2.43 -14.53
CA VAL A 64 -2.15 -3.87 -14.39
C VAL A 64 -1.09 -4.44 -13.47
N LEU A 65 -1.54 -5.23 -12.52
CA LEU A 65 -0.71 -6.06 -11.67
C LEU A 65 -0.72 -7.49 -12.22
N HIS A 66 0.44 -8.05 -12.46
CA HIS A 66 0.65 -9.46 -12.79
C HIS A 66 1.23 -10.19 -11.60
N LEU A 67 0.57 -11.27 -11.22
CA LEU A 67 1.07 -12.21 -10.22
C LEU A 67 1.91 -13.27 -10.91
N MET A 68 3.20 -13.35 -10.63
CA MET A 68 4.15 -14.13 -11.42
C MET A 68 4.54 -15.46 -10.76
N SER A 69 4.71 -16.49 -11.59
CA SER A 69 5.40 -17.76 -11.27
C SER A 69 6.52 -17.99 -12.28
N GLY A 70 7.74 -17.62 -11.94
CA GLY A 70 8.81 -17.50 -12.91
C GLY A 70 8.50 -16.42 -13.96
N GLU A 71 8.42 -16.83 -15.22
CA GLU A 71 8.07 -15.95 -16.35
C GLU A 71 6.58 -15.99 -16.72
N GLU A 72 5.78 -16.83 -16.07
CA GLU A 72 4.35 -17.00 -16.34
C GLU A 72 3.50 -16.13 -15.42
N SER A 73 2.50 -15.45 -15.98
CA SER A 73 1.48 -14.75 -15.22
C SER A 73 0.43 -15.73 -14.72
N LEU A 74 0.30 -15.87 -13.40
CA LEU A 74 -0.72 -16.71 -12.75
C LEU A 74 -2.08 -16.03 -12.74
N ALA A 75 -2.10 -14.72 -12.57
CA ALA A 75 -3.29 -13.90 -12.54
C ALA A 75 -2.94 -12.45 -12.85
N GLU A 76 -3.96 -11.73 -13.31
CA GLU A 76 -3.87 -10.29 -13.57
C GLU A 76 -4.96 -9.57 -12.79
N ASN A 77 -4.64 -8.37 -12.28
CA ASN A 77 -5.60 -7.50 -11.64
C ASN A 77 -5.40 -6.07 -12.11
N ARG A 78 -6.50 -5.32 -12.25
CA ARG A 78 -6.41 -3.91 -12.57
C ARG A 78 -6.01 -3.13 -11.33
N VAL A 79 -4.91 -2.40 -11.41
CA VAL A 79 -4.53 -1.43 -10.39
C VAL A 79 -5.43 -0.20 -10.53
N SER A 80 -6.27 0.04 -9.55
CA SER A 80 -7.31 1.06 -9.64
C SER A 80 -7.07 2.28 -8.77
N ARG A 81 -6.12 2.21 -7.84
CA ARG A 81 -5.93 3.27 -6.84
C ARG A 81 -4.47 3.43 -6.44
N LEU A 82 -4.03 4.68 -6.47
CA LEU A 82 -2.82 5.15 -5.84
C LEU A 82 -3.20 5.93 -4.56
N TRP A 83 -2.49 5.71 -3.48
CA TRP A 83 -2.71 6.38 -2.21
C TRP A 83 -1.45 7.10 -1.71
N PRO A 84 -1.54 8.41 -1.43
CA PRO A 84 -2.64 9.30 -1.77
C PRO A 84 -2.82 9.41 -3.29
N PRO A 85 -3.97 9.88 -3.80
CA PRO A 85 -4.30 9.83 -5.24
C PRO A 85 -3.40 10.69 -6.13
N PHE A 86 -2.73 11.68 -5.56
CA PHE A 86 -1.77 12.53 -6.23
C PHE A 86 -0.45 12.50 -5.47
N LEU A 87 0.65 12.49 -6.21
CA LEU A 87 1.99 12.53 -5.64
C LEU A 87 2.70 13.80 -6.11
N ALA A 88 3.04 14.66 -5.17
CA ALA A 88 3.92 15.80 -5.42
C ALA A 88 5.32 15.32 -5.85
N PRO A 89 6.13 16.18 -6.48
CA PRO A 89 7.53 15.86 -6.80
C PRO A 89 8.29 15.32 -5.59
N GLY A 90 8.94 14.17 -5.75
CA GLY A 90 9.70 13.50 -4.71
C GLY A 90 8.87 12.80 -3.63
N ALA A 91 7.53 12.80 -3.73
CA ALA A 91 6.68 12.12 -2.77
C ALA A 91 6.54 10.62 -3.05
N ASP A 92 6.30 9.88 -1.97
CA ASP A 92 5.96 8.46 -2.02
C ASP A 92 4.44 8.25 -1.94
N GLY A 93 3.97 7.23 -2.64
CA GLY A 93 2.61 6.71 -2.56
C GLY A 93 2.58 5.20 -2.58
N TYR A 94 1.39 4.64 -2.45
CA TYR A 94 1.23 3.21 -2.30
C TYR A 94 0.11 2.68 -3.20
N LEU A 95 0.36 1.51 -3.77
CA LEU A 95 -0.64 0.67 -4.42
C LEU A 95 -0.94 -0.50 -3.50
N PHE A 96 -2.21 -0.87 -3.43
CA PHE A 96 -2.68 -2.02 -2.67
C PHE A 96 -3.74 -2.75 -3.47
N ASP A 97 -3.56 -4.05 -3.66
CA ASP A 97 -4.48 -4.94 -4.35
C ASP A 97 -4.56 -6.29 -3.66
N ILE A 98 -5.72 -6.95 -3.77
CA ILE A 98 -5.92 -8.32 -3.33
C ILE A 98 -6.29 -9.16 -4.55
N VAL A 99 -5.47 -10.15 -4.85
CA VAL A 99 -5.75 -11.14 -5.90
C VAL A 99 -6.26 -12.43 -5.26
N SER A 100 -7.46 -12.85 -5.65
CA SER A 100 -8.01 -14.13 -5.24
C SER A 100 -7.69 -15.18 -6.28
N LEU A 101 -7.04 -16.26 -5.87
CA LEU A 101 -6.77 -17.41 -6.71
C LEU A 101 -7.82 -18.50 -6.48
N GLU A 102 -8.24 -19.15 -7.58
CA GLU A 102 -9.30 -20.15 -7.52
C GLU A 102 -8.93 -21.37 -6.65
N PRO A 103 -9.91 -21.96 -5.97
CA PRO A 103 -9.70 -23.16 -5.17
C PRO A 103 -9.38 -24.36 -6.06
N GLY A 104 -8.47 -25.21 -5.61
CA GLY A 104 -8.24 -26.54 -6.19
C GLY A 104 -6.85 -26.86 -6.72
N GLY A 105 -5.95 -25.87 -6.81
CA GLY A 105 -4.58 -26.06 -7.34
C GLY A 105 -3.47 -26.18 -6.29
N GLY A 106 -3.79 -26.09 -5.00
CA GLY A 106 -2.77 -25.85 -3.97
C GLY A 106 -2.31 -24.37 -3.98
N ILE A 107 -1.39 -24.04 -3.09
CA ILE A 107 -0.82 -22.68 -3.09
C ILE A 107 0.17 -22.61 -4.24
N PRO A 108 -0.08 -21.81 -5.28
CA PRO A 108 0.85 -21.68 -6.38
C PRO A 108 2.15 -21.03 -5.89
N ALA A 109 3.25 -21.38 -6.54
CA ALA A 109 4.53 -20.76 -6.27
C ALA A 109 4.54 -19.35 -6.86
N VAL A 110 4.02 -18.38 -6.12
CA VAL A 110 4.18 -16.96 -6.46
C VAL A 110 5.64 -16.59 -6.25
N THR A 111 6.30 -16.18 -7.31
CA THR A 111 7.72 -15.81 -7.29
C THR A 111 7.94 -14.30 -7.36
N GLY A 112 6.91 -13.53 -7.70
CA GLY A 112 7.02 -12.07 -7.76
C GLY A 112 5.75 -11.38 -8.23
N LEU A 113 5.85 -10.06 -8.23
CA LEU A 113 4.85 -9.15 -8.75
C LEU A 113 5.48 -8.32 -9.88
N GLN A 114 4.73 -8.13 -10.95
CA GLN A 114 5.06 -7.15 -11.98
C GLN A 114 3.92 -6.14 -12.07
N TYR A 115 4.26 -4.86 -12.06
CA TYR A 115 3.32 -3.77 -12.21
C TYR A 115 3.60 -3.03 -13.50
N ASP A 116 2.62 -3.02 -14.39
CA ASP A 116 2.61 -2.21 -15.59
C ASP A 116 1.67 -1.02 -15.33
N VAL A 117 2.23 0.12 -14.91
CA VAL A 117 1.48 1.29 -14.44
C VAL A 117 1.86 2.51 -15.25
N GLY A 118 0.84 3.20 -15.74
CA GLY A 118 0.95 4.51 -16.37
C GLY A 118 0.59 5.64 -15.37
N TYR A 119 1.26 6.75 -15.50
CA TYR A 119 0.99 7.95 -14.72
C TYR A 119 0.71 9.11 -15.65
N MET A 120 -0.14 10.04 -15.19
CA MET A 120 -0.37 11.30 -15.88
C MET A 120 0.02 12.47 -14.97
N THR A 121 0.52 13.53 -15.58
CA THR A 121 0.76 14.79 -14.88
C THR A 121 -0.55 15.51 -14.61
N VAL A 122 -0.63 16.12 -13.44
CA VAL A 122 -1.82 16.83 -12.98
C VAL A 122 -1.49 18.31 -12.84
N ASN A 123 -2.38 19.16 -13.35
CA ASN A 123 -2.25 20.60 -13.10
C ASN A 123 -2.26 20.84 -11.56
N PRO A 124 -1.24 21.52 -11.01
CA PRO A 124 -1.14 21.77 -9.58
C PRO A 124 -2.39 22.39 -8.94
N ALA A 125 -3.19 23.14 -9.72
CA ALA A 125 -4.44 23.71 -9.24
C ALA A 125 -5.51 22.65 -8.86
N TYR A 126 -5.39 21.43 -9.39
CA TYR A 126 -6.28 20.30 -9.11
C TYR A 126 -5.64 19.21 -8.25
N ALA A 127 -4.34 19.27 -8.07
CA ALA A 127 -3.58 18.25 -7.35
C ALA A 127 -3.81 18.24 -5.84
N GLY A 128 -4.53 19.24 -5.31
CA GLY A 128 -4.71 19.39 -3.88
C GLY A 128 -3.45 19.85 -3.17
N GLN A 129 -3.47 19.77 -1.85
CA GLN A 129 -2.35 20.17 -1.00
C GLN A 129 -1.93 19.03 -0.07
N ALA A 130 -0.65 18.95 0.18
CA ALA A 130 -0.12 18.00 1.15
C ALA A 130 -0.55 18.38 2.57
N LEU A 131 -0.92 17.38 3.36
CA LEU A 131 -1.16 17.47 4.78
C LEU A 131 0.01 16.85 5.53
N GLU A 132 0.23 17.27 6.76
CA GLU A 132 1.21 16.62 7.61
C GLU A 132 0.64 15.29 8.10
N ALA A 133 1.41 14.20 8.00
CA ALA A 133 1.00 12.89 8.46
C ALA A 133 2.07 12.29 9.38
N GLN A 134 1.66 11.89 10.58
CA GLN A 134 2.50 11.16 11.52
C GLN A 134 1.81 9.85 11.88
N ALA A 135 2.52 8.74 11.70
CA ALA A 135 1.94 7.43 11.95
C ALA A 135 2.75 6.65 13.00
N ARG A 136 2.04 5.77 13.71
CA ARG A 136 2.63 4.81 14.63
C ARG A 136 1.94 3.46 14.50
N ILE A 137 2.70 2.42 14.78
CA ILE A 137 2.17 1.06 14.88
C ILE A 137 1.66 0.87 16.31
N GLU A 138 0.46 0.33 16.45
CA GLU A 138 -0.11 -0.12 17.72
C GLU A 138 -0.34 -1.62 17.66
N LEU A 139 0.23 -2.34 18.61
CA LEU A 139 -0.02 -3.75 18.83
C LEU A 139 -0.85 -3.93 20.08
N ASN A 140 -2.00 -4.58 19.98
CA ASN A 140 -2.83 -4.92 21.13
C ASN A 140 -2.28 -6.18 21.80
N ASP A 141 -1.71 -6.04 22.99
CA ASP A 141 -1.06 -7.13 23.73
C ASP A 141 -2.03 -8.26 24.13
N VAL A 142 -3.34 -7.97 24.19
CA VAL A 142 -4.35 -8.96 24.58
C VAL A 142 -4.82 -9.77 23.39
N THR A 143 -5.13 -9.09 22.27
CA THR A 143 -5.67 -9.75 21.07
C THR A 143 -4.58 -10.08 20.05
N GLY A 144 -3.41 -9.45 20.17
CA GLY A 144 -2.35 -9.56 19.18
C GLY A 144 -2.62 -8.83 17.87
N ARG A 145 -3.72 -8.09 17.75
CA ARG A 145 -4.05 -7.32 16.55
C ARG A 145 -3.16 -6.11 16.40
N MET A 146 -2.73 -5.89 15.18
CA MET A 146 -1.94 -4.73 14.81
C MET A 146 -2.83 -3.68 14.14
N SER A 147 -2.53 -2.42 14.38
CA SER A 147 -3.13 -1.30 13.66
C SER A 147 -2.10 -0.20 13.43
N VAL A 148 -2.36 0.61 12.42
CA VAL A 148 -1.63 1.86 12.18
C VAL A 148 -2.54 3.01 12.59
N VAL A 149 -2.06 3.87 13.48
CA VAL A 149 -2.74 5.11 13.83
C VAL A 149 -1.98 6.26 13.20
N CYS A 150 -2.68 6.99 12.33
CA CYS A 150 -2.14 8.13 11.62
C CYS A 150 -2.81 9.41 12.11
N GLU A 151 -2.04 10.36 12.61
CA GLU A 151 -2.47 11.72 12.90
C GLU A 151 -2.22 12.58 11.66
N ILE A 152 -3.29 13.18 11.14
CA ILE A 152 -3.26 14.04 9.96
C ILE A 152 -3.54 15.46 10.42
N THR A 153 -2.61 16.36 10.19
CA THR A 153 -2.72 17.77 10.54
C THR A 153 -2.85 18.61 9.28
N ASN A 154 -3.81 19.50 9.29
CA ASN A 154 -4.01 20.49 8.25
C ASN A 154 -3.20 21.76 8.56
N PRO A 155 -2.05 21.99 7.93
CA PRO A 155 -1.22 23.16 8.20
C PRO A 155 -1.72 24.44 7.50
N THR A 156 -2.81 24.34 6.72
CA THR A 156 -3.33 25.46 5.94
C THR A 156 -4.26 26.33 6.78
N ASP A 157 -4.63 27.50 6.24
CA ASP A 157 -5.55 28.45 6.85
C ASP A 157 -7.03 28.23 6.45
N GLU A 158 -7.29 27.21 5.61
CA GLU A 158 -8.61 26.79 5.19
C GLU A 158 -8.91 25.35 5.66
N ALA A 159 -10.19 24.98 5.76
CA ALA A 159 -10.57 23.62 6.09
C ALA A 159 -10.29 22.68 4.92
N ALA A 160 -9.67 21.53 5.20
CA ALA A 160 -9.40 20.48 4.22
C ALA A 160 -10.53 19.45 4.22
N PHE A 161 -11.20 19.28 3.07
CA PHE A 161 -12.24 18.27 2.87
C PHE A 161 -11.75 17.19 1.92
N GLY A 162 -12.31 15.97 2.01
CA GLY A 162 -11.94 14.86 1.14
C GLY A 162 -10.47 14.43 1.27
N ALA A 163 -9.88 14.61 2.45
CA ALA A 163 -8.50 14.21 2.70
C ALA A 163 -8.32 12.72 2.45
N SER A 164 -7.15 12.36 1.94
CA SER A 164 -6.71 10.98 1.76
C SER A 164 -5.47 10.74 2.60
N ALA A 165 -5.39 9.58 3.24
CA ALA A 165 -4.24 9.14 3.99
C ALA A 165 -3.77 7.78 3.49
N ALA A 166 -2.47 7.55 3.56
CA ALA A 166 -1.86 6.29 3.20
C ALA A 166 -0.68 5.98 4.11
N PHE A 167 -0.35 4.70 4.22
CA PHE A 167 0.83 4.26 4.95
C PHE A 167 1.49 3.07 4.27
N GLY A 168 2.80 2.90 4.53
CA GLY A 168 3.54 1.67 4.29
C GLY A 168 4.18 1.18 5.58
N LEU A 169 4.12 -0.13 5.82
CA LEU A 169 4.78 -0.82 6.92
C LEU A 169 6.06 -1.49 6.44
N TYR A 170 7.11 -1.35 7.21
CA TYR A 170 8.44 -1.82 6.85
C TYR A 170 9.07 -2.62 7.99
N THR A 171 9.88 -3.60 7.62
CA THR A 171 10.77 -4.31 8.54
C THR A 171 11.94 -3.41 8.95
N ASP A 172 12.73 -3.84 9.93
CA ASP A 172 13.99 -3.17 10.34
C ASP A 172 14.98 -3.04 9.18
N ALA A 173 14.93 -3.97 8.21
CA ALA A 173 15.76 -3.92 7.01
C ALA A 173 15.24 -2.93 5.96
N GLY A 174 14.14 -2.22 6.22
CA GLY A 174 13.52 -1.27 5.30
C GLY A 174 12.74 -1.92 4.16
N GLN A 175 12.41 -3.20 4.26
CA GLN A 175 11.57 -3.90 3.28
C GLN A 175 10.10 -3.62 3.60
N MET A 176 9.34 -3.17 2.60
CA MET A 176 7.91 -2.99 2.73
C MET A 176 7.20 -4.34 2.83
N VAL A 177 6.29 -4.48 3.78
CA VAL A 177 5.52 -5.72 4.01
C VAL A 177 4.02 -5.51 3.91
N CYS A 178 3.57 -4.26 3.99
CA CYS A 178 2.15 -3.90 3.86
C CYS A 178 2.04 -2.43 3.45
N ALA A 179 0.97 -2.10 2.79
CA ALA A 179 0.55 -0.72 2.55
C ALA A 179 -0.98 -0.67 2.47
N ASP A 180 -1.56 0.46 2.81
CA ASP A 180 -2.98 0.72 2.64
C ASP A 180 -3.22 2.23 2.59
N GLY A 181 -4.43 2.62 2.19
CA GLY A 181 -4.86 4.00 2.14
C GLY A 181 -6.37 4.14 2.17
N MET A 182 -6.81 5.29 2.62
CA MET A 182 -8.24 5.62 2.65
C MET A 182 -8.49 7.07 2.33
N ARG A 183 -9.72 7.33 1.93
CA ARG A 183 -10.27 8.68 1.82
C ARG A 183 -11.17 8.97 3.00
N LEU A 184 -10.98 10.13 3.61
CA LEU A 184 -11.82 10.66 4.68
C LEU A 184 -13.02 11.36 4.03
N GLN A 185 -14.02 10.54 3.68
CA GLN A 185 -15.27 11.08 3.13
C GLN A 185 -16.01 11.81 4.24
N ASP A 186 -16.61 12.97 3.89
CA ASP A 186 -17.45 13.78 4.78
C ASP A 186 -16.78 14.30 6.07
N ILE A 187 -15.46 14.15 6.20
CA ILE A 187 -14.70 14.68 7.32
C ILE A 187 -13.90 15.89 6.86
N GLY A 188 -14.21 17.06 7.40
CA GLY A 188 -13.38 18.24 7.23
C GLY A 188 -12.36 18.36 8.35
N ILE A 189 -11.10 18.62 8.00
CA ILE A 189 -10.04 18.93 8.97
C ILE A 189 -9.94 20.45 9.04
N PRO A 190 -10.30 21.09 10.17
CA PRO A 190 -10.24 22.55 10.30
C PRO A 190 -8.82 23.09 10.05
N ALA A 191 -8.73 24.37 9.70
CA ALA A 191 -7.44 25.08 9.62
C ALA A 191 -6.64 24.91 10.92
N GLY A 192 -5.40 24.46 10.81
CA GLY A 192 -4.52 24.17 11.96
C GLY A 192 -4.99 22.99 12.84
N GLY A 193 -6.06 22.29 12.46
CA GLY A 193 -6.61 21.16 13.21
C GLY A 193 -6.01 19.83 12.80
N SER A 194 -6.29 18.79 13.60
CA SER A 194 -5.85 17.42 13.32
C SER A 194 -7.01 16.43 13.44
N VAL A 195 -6.87 15.30 12.75
CA VAL A 195 -7.74 14.13 12.87
C VAL A 195 -6.88 12.87 13.04
N MET A 196 -7.34 11.93 13.85
CA MET A 196 -6.71 10.62 13.95
C MET A 196 -7.51 9.60 13.14
N VAL A 197 -6.78 8.84 12.33
CA VAL A 197 -7.31 7.74 11.52
C VAL A 197 -6.66 6.45 11.97
N ARG A 198 -7.45 5.39 12.05
CA ARG A 198 -6.97 4.05 12.39
C ARG A 198 -7.19 3.11 11.22
N PHE A 199 -6.14 2.42 10.85
CA PHE A 199 -6.16 1.32 9.90
C PHE A 199 -5.94 0.03 10.68
N ASP A 200 -6.92 -0.84 10.69
CA ASP A 200 -6.77 -2.16 11.31
C ASP A 200 -6.15 -3.11 10.29
N ILE A 201 -5.05 -3.74 10.68
CA ILE A 201 -4.36 -4.72 9.84
C ILE A 201 -5.05 -6.07 9.97
N GLU A 202 -5.24 -6.74 8.84
CA GLU A 202 -5.82 -8.07 8.79
C GLU A 202 -5.10 -9.03 9.76
N GLU A 203 -5.90 -9.78 10.53
CA GLU A 203 -5.37 -10.66 11.58
C GLU A 203 -4.45 -11.72 10.99
N GLU A 204 -4.83 -12.25 9.83
CA GLU A 204 -4.07 -13.27 9.09
C GLU A 204 -2.67 -12.78 8.70
N LEU A 205 -2.53 -11.51 8.29
CA LEU A 205 -1.24 -10.90 7.99
C LEU A 205 -0.39 -10.76 9.24
N THR A 206 -1.00 -10.29 10.34
CA THR A 206 -0.29 -10.12 11.61
C THR A 206 0.17 -11.46 12.17
N GLU A 207 -0.67 -12.50 12.09
CA GLU A 207 -0.31 -13.85 12.50
C GLU A 207 0.81 -14.44 11.64
N GLN A 208 0.75 -14.22 10.33
CA GLN A 208 1.78 -14.65 9.39
C GLN A 208 3.13 -14.01 9.74
N TRP A 209 3.20 -12.70 9.88
CA TRP A 209 4.45 -11.99 10.21
C TRP A 209 5.01 -12.44 11.57
N ARG A 210 4.15 -12.67 12.57
CA ARG A 210 4.56 -13.18 13.88
C ARG A 210 5.16 -14.59 13.78
N SER A 211 4.57 -15.45 12.94
CA SER A 211 5.05 -16.82 12.76
C SER A 211 6.44 -16.90 12.13
N TYR A 212 6.85 -15.85 11.41
CA TYR A 212 8.16 -15.73 10.78
C TYR A 212 9.14 -14.80 11.53
N ASP A 213 8.73 -14.28 12.69
CA ASP A 213 9.49 -13.25 13.43
C ASP A 213 9.80 -12.01 12.56
N ALA A 214 8.84 -11.63 11.73
CA ALA A 214 8.95 -10.58 10.71
C ALA A 214 7.92 -9.46 10.90
N LEU A 215 7.52 -9.18 12.15
CA LEU A 215 6.62 -8.06 12.45
C LEU A 215 7.24 -6.74 11.97
N PRO A 216 6.47 -5.89 11.28
CA PRO A 216 6.95 -4.58 10.89
C PRO A 216 7.20 -3.71 12.12
N THR A 217 8.26 -2.91 12.07
CA THR A 217 8.70 -2.04 13.16
C THR A 217 8.70 -0.56 12.77
N GLN A 218 8.62 -0.29 11.47
CA GLN A 218 8.62 1.06 10.93
C GLN A 218 7.35 1.31 10.13
N VAL A 219 6.86 2.55 10.20
CA VAL A 219 5.74 3.03 9.39
C VAL A 219 6.10 4.38 8.77
N ARG A 220 5.72 4.55 7.51
CA ARG A 220 5.75 5.84 6.81
C ARG A 220 4.35 6.16 6.37
N ALA A 221 3.94 7.41 6.50
CA ALA A 221 2.61 7.85 6.11
C ALA A 221 2.68 9.11 5.25
N GLY A 222 1.67 9.27 4.41
CA GLY A 222 1.43 10.47 3.63
C GLY A 222 -0.05 10.82 3.65
N ALA A 223 -0.36 12.09 3.56
CA ALA A 223 -1.72 12.55 3.46
C ALA A 223 -1.82 13.80 2.57
N MET A 224 -2.96 13.95 1.92
CA MET A 224 -3.29 15.12 1.13
C MET A 224 -4.79 15.35 1.09
N PHE A 225 -5.21 16.54 0.71
CA PHE A 225 -6.60 16.78 0.33
C PHE A 225 -6.68 17.32 -1.10
N SER A 226 -7.79 17.04 -1.78
CA SER A 226 -8.09 17.62 -3.10
C SER A 226 -8.91 18.89 -2.92
N ALA A 227 -8.45 19.98 -3.51
CA ALA A 227 -9.12 21.27 -3.40
C ALA A 227 -10.43 21.34 -4.22
N ASN A 228 -10.67 20.40 -5.14
CA ASN A 228 -11.78 20.45 -6.09
C ASN A 228 -12.35 19.06 -6.32
N GLU A 229 -13.34 18.69 -5.52
CA GLU A 229 -14.31 17.67 -5.90
C GLU A 229 -15.70 18.23 -5.62
N ASP A 230 -16.21 18.99 -6.55
CA ASP A 230 -17.65 19.23 -6.75
C ASP A 230 -18.16 18.33 -7.90
#